data_fa270dd14c45e651441bed8db272b894
#
_entry.id   fa270dd14c45e651441bed8db272b894
#
_cell.length_a   1.000
_cell.length_b   1.000
_cell.length_c   1.000
_cell.angle_alpha   90.00
_cell.angle_beta   90.00
_cell.angle_gamma   90.00
#
_symmetry.space_group_name_H-M   'P 1'
#
loop_
_entity.id
_entity.type
_entity.pdbx_description
1 polymer ?
#
loop_
_entity_poly.entity_id
_entity_poly.type
_entity_poly.pdbx_seq_one_letter_code
_entity_poly.pdbx_strand_id
1 'polypeptide(L)'
;MGTVKRSLKKTTTTTNGKPSRANYIHERLSPRTDLEDKDTKDVAAVLNALLADVFALYLKTKNFHWHMSGPHFRDYHLLLDQQGEQIFAMTDALAERVRKIGRPTLRSISDITRHQRVLDNNAEYVDPADMIAELRDDNQQMAKRMREAHGICDEAEDIATASLLENWIDETERRNWFLFEASRQGEPDGH
;
A
#
# COMPACT_ATOMS: atom_id res chain seq x y z
N MET A 1 -42.29 54.50 -38.27
CA MET A 1 -42.41 53.04 -38.63
C MET A 1 -41.20 52.33 -37.96
N GLY A 2 -41.43 51.78 -36.81
CA GLY A 2 -40.39 51.10 -36.04
C GLY A 2 -40.64 49.60 -35.99
N THR A 3 -39.72 48.85 -36.58
CA THR A 3 -39.81 47.36 -36.68
C THR A 3 -39.22 46.74 -35.44
N VAL A 4 -40.09 46.09 -34.63
CA VAL A 4 -39.70 45.35 -33.42
C VAL A 4 -39.16 43.98 -33.85
N LYS A 5 -37.88 43.74 -33.66
CA LYS A 5 -37.27 42.39 -33.84
C LYS A 5 -37.56 41.55 -32.56
N ARG A 6 -38.39 40.53 -32.73
CA ARG A 6 -38.70 39.50 -31.74
C ARG A 6 -37.54 38.51 -31.64
N SER A 7 -36.78 38.52 -30.55
CA SER A 7 -35.71 37.56 -30.24
C SER A 7 -36.34 36.21 -29.81
N LEU A 8 -36.14 35.15 -30.59
CA LEU A 8 -36.50 33.80 -30.22
C LEU A 8 -35.47 33.22 -29.22
N LYS A 9 -35.88 33.02 -27.97
CA LYS A 9 -35.12 32.24 -26.99
C LYS A 9 -35.08 30.78 -27.42
N LYS A 10 -33.90 30.29 -27.72
CA LYS A 10 -33.62 28.84 -27.87
C LYS A 10 -33.77 28.18 -26.51
N THR A 11 -34.81 27.38 -26.35
CA THR A 11 -34.97 26.46 -25.23
C THR A 11 -34.02 25.28 -25.44
N THR A 12 -32.94 25.23 -24.70
CA THR A 12 -32.07 24.03 -24.63
C THR A 12 -32.82 22.98 -23.84
N THR A 13 -33.33 21.98 -24.53
CA THR A 13 -33.88 20.77 -23.92
C THR A 13 -32.74 19.95 -23.34
N THR A 14 -32.61 19.94 -22.03
CA THR A 14 -31.72 19.02 -21.32
C THR A 14 -32.32 17.62 -21.44
N THR A 15 -31.71 16.80 -22.28
CA THR A 15 -32.01 15.35 -22.34
C THR A 15 -31.50 14.73 -21.06
N ASN A 16 -32.38 14.39 -20.15
CA ASN A 16 -32.11 13.52 -18.99
C ASN A 16 -31.78 12.09 -19.50
N GLY A 17 -30.57 11.91 -20.02
CA GLY A 17 -30.03 10.59 -20.27
C GLY A 17 -29.73 9.89 -18.94
N LYS A 18 -30.26 8.68 -18.72
CA LYS A 18 -29.87 7.85 -17.58
C LYS A 18 -28.35 7.74 -17.57
N PRO A 19 -27.68 7.90 -16.40
CA PRO A 19 -26.23 7.75 -16.31
C PRO A 19 -25.80 6.38 -16.86
N SER A 20 -24.64 6.34 -17.51
CA SER A 20 -24.10 5.07 -18.01
C SER A 20 -23.92 4.12 -16.82
N ARG A 21 -23.96 2.79 -17.08
CA ARG A 21 -23.73 1.78 -16.01
C ARG A 21 -22.42 2.01 -15.24
N ALA A 22 -21.38 2.50 -15.92
CA ALA A 22 -20.11 2.84 -15.31
C ALA A 22 -20.23 4.03 -14.35
N ASN A 23 -20.90 5.12 -14.74
CA ASN A 23 -21.14 6.27 -13.87
C ASN A 23 -22.01 5.91 -12.67
N TYR A 24 -23.05 5.10 -12.87
CA TYR A 24 -23.92 4.63 -11.77
C TYR A 24 -23.17 3.78 -10.74
N ILE A 25 -22.25 2.90 -11.18
CA ILE A 25 -21.42 2.10 -10.28
C ILE A 25 -20.41 2.99 -9.55
N HIS A 26 -19.80 3.93 -10.25
CA HIS A 26 -18.86 4.88 -9.66
C HIS A 26 -19.51 5.70 -8.54
N GLU A 27 -20.66 6.31 -8.79
CA GLU A 27 -21.40 7.10 -7.81
C GLU A 27 -21.75 6.32 -6.54
N ARG A 28 -22.11 5.02 -6.68
CA ARG A 28 -22.44 4.17 -5.53
C ARG A 28 -21.26 3.73 -4.68
N LEU A 29 -20.08 3.69 -5.27
CA LEU A 29 -18.86 3.22 -4.62
C LEU A 29 -17.91 4.35 -4.21
N SER A 30 -18.27 5.60 -4.48
CA SER A 30 -17.43 6.76 -4.21
C SER A 30 -18.08 7.65 -3.13
N PRO A 31 -17.72 7.46 -1.86
CA PRO A 31 -18.08 8.42 -0.81
C PRO A 31 -17.55 9.80 -1.18
N ARG A 32 -18.25 10.83 -0.75
CA ARG A 32 -17.82 12.21 -1.00
C ARG A 32 -16.62 12.53 -0.13
N THR A 33 -15.67 13.22 -0.72
CA THR A 33 -14.51 13.82 -0.05
C THR A 33 -14.37 15.26 -0.56
N ASP A 34 -13.69 16.10 0.21
CA ASP A 34 -13.29 17.46 -0.16
C ASP A 34 -11.95 17.51 -0.90
N LEU A 35 -11.23 16.37 -1.00
CA LEU A 35 -10.02 16.27 -1.79
C LEU A 35 -10.35 16.35 -3.29
N GLU A 36 -9.46 16.97 -4.07
CA GLU A 36 -9.59 17.07 -5.51
C GLU A 36 -9.54 15.69 -6.21
N ASP A 37 -10.24 15.57 -7.34
CA ASP A 37 -10.34 14.30 -8.09
C ASP A 37 -8.96 13.78 -8.54
N LYS A 38 -8.05 14.68 -8.92
CA LYS A 38 -6.67 14.34 -9.28
C LYS A 38 -5.93 13.77 -8.07
N ASP A 39 -6.02 14.42 -6.94
CA ASP A 39 -5.29 14.06 -5.73
C ASP A 39 -5.75 12.71 -5.17
N THR A 40 -7.07 12.48 -5.15
CA THR A 40 -7.61 11.16 -4.76
C THR A 40 -7.15 10.03 -5.69
N LYS A 41 -6.91 10.29 -6.99
CA LYS A 41 -6.34 9.30 -7.92
C LYS A 41 -4.89 8.99 -7.60
N ASP A 42 -4.08 10.03 -7.39
CA ASP A 42 -2.65 9.89 -7.14
C ASP A 42 -2.41 9.19 -5.79
N VAL A 43 -3.12 9.61 -4.74
CA VAL A 43 -3.08 8.94 -3.43
C VAL A 43 -3.55 7.49 -3.50
N ALA A 44 -4.66 7.20 -4.20
CA ALA A 44 -5.14 5.82 -4.35
C ALA A 44 -4.15 4.94 -5.13
N ALA A 45 -3.46 5.48 -6.12
CA ALA A 45 -2.48 4.73 -6.90
C ALA A 45 -1.30 4.29 -6.02
N VAL A 46 -0.74 5.19 -5.22
CA VAL A 46 0.40 4.85 -4.35
C VAL A 46 -0.02 3.94 -3.20
N LEU A 47 -1.21 4.12 -2.62
CA LEU A 47 -1.72 3.24 -1.57
C LEU A 47 -2.01 1.82 -2.08
N ASN A 48 -2.57 1.66 -3.29
CA ASN A 48 -2.79 0.35 -3.88
C ASN A 48 -1.47 -0.37 -4.20
N ALA A 49 -0.44 0.36 -4.63
CA ALA A 49 0.89 -0.21 -4.82
C ALA A 49 1.53 -0.62 -3.47
N LEU A 50 1.39 0.18 -2.42
CA LEU A 50 1.83 -0.18 -1.07
C LEU A 50 1.06 -1.39 -0.53
N LEU A 51 -0.25 -1.45 -0.73
CA LEU A 51 -1.08 -2.59 -0.32
C LEU A 51 -0.63 -3.90 -0.98
N ALA A 52 -0.29 -3.85 -2.27
CA ALA A 52 0.24 -5.01 -2.98
C ALA A 52 1.63 -5.42 -2.44
N ASP A 53 2.51 -4.45 -2.18
CA ASP A 53 3.82 -4.69 -1.57
C ASP A 53 3.68 -5.30 -0.16
N VAL A 54 2.72 -4.83 0.64
CA VAL A 54 2.44 -5.37 1.98
C VAL A 54 2.00 -6.83 1.91
N PHE A 55 1.11 -7.20 0.99
CA PHE A 55 0.72 -8.60 0.80
C PHE A 55 1.90 -9.47 0.36
N ALA A 56 2.72 -8.99 -0.57
CA ALA A 56 3.90 -9.71 -1.05
C ALA A 56 4.95 -9.88 0.06
N LEU A 57 5.24 -8.82 0.81
CA LEU A 57 6.16 -8.86 1.94
C LEU A 57 5.67 -9.77 3.07
N TYR A 58 4.36 -9.71 3.39
CA TYR A 58 3.74 -10.62 4.34
C TYR A 58 3.96 -12.08 3.94
N LEU A 59 3.63 -12.43 2.70
CA LEU A 59 3.76 -13.81 2.23
C LEU A 59 5.23 -14.25 2.23
N LYS A 60 6.18 -13.40 1.80
CA LYS A 60 7.61 -13.71 1.85
C LYS A 60 8.08 -13.91 3.30
N THR A 61 7.67 -13.05 4.22
CA THR A 61 7.98 -13.18 5.65
C THR A 61 7.46 -14.51 6.21
N LYS A 62 6.23 -14.89 5.85
CA LYS A 62 5.65 -16.19 6.26
C LYS A 62 6.32 -17.37 5.55
N ASN A 63 6.69 -17.24 4.28
CA ASN A 63 7.49 -18.25 3.58
C ASN A 63 8.79 -18.53 4.34
N PHE A 64 9.56 -17.50 4.67
CA PHE A 64 10.80 -17.66 5.41
C PHE A 64 10.58 -18.13 6.85
N HIS A 65 9.52 -17.70 7.51
CA HIS A 65 9.11 -18.23 8.82
C HIS A 65 8.86 -19.75 8.77
N TRP A 66 8.15 -20.25 7.76
CA TRP A 66 7.84 -21.68 7.62
C TRP A 66 9.07 -22.52 7.27
N HIS A 67 9.99 -21.97 6.47
CA HIS A 67 11.17 -22.68 5.98
C HIS A 67 12.45 -22.37 6.77
N MET A 68 12.34 -21.62 7.85
CA MET A 68 13.45 -21.34 8.76
C MET A 68 14.05 -22.63 9.30
N SER A 69 15.38 -22.66 9.48
CA SER A 69 16.11 -23.80 10.04
C SER A 69 17.38 -23.35 10.77
N GLY A 70 18.14 -24.28 11.34
CA GLY A 70 19.46 -24.03 11.89
C GLY A 70 19.51 -23.63 13.36
N PRO A 71 20.67 -23.21 13.88
CA PRO A 71 20.92 -23.00 15.31
C PRO A 71 20.05 -21.93 15.95
N HIS A 72 19.67 -20.91 15.18
CA HIS A 72 18.82 -19.79 15.63
C HIS A 72 17.35 -19.97 15.22
N PHE A 73 16.94 -21.19 14.85
CA PHE A 73 15.57 -21.49 14.36
C PHE A 73 14.48 -20.84 15.20
N ARG A 74 14.49 -21.07 16.51
CA ARG A 74 13.42 -20.58 17.39
C ARG A 74 13.34 -19.06 17.38
N ASP A 75 14.47 -18.38 17.49
CA ASP A 75 14.51 -16.93 17.61
C ASP A 75 14.08 -16.25 16.31
N TYR A 76 14.59 -16.72 15.17
CA TYR A 76 14.20 -16.21 13.86
C TYR A 76 12.76 -16.54 13.51
N HIS A 77 12.31 -17.77 13.81
CA HIS A 77 10.93 -18.21 13.57
C HIS A 77 9.93 -17.31 14.33
N LEU A 78 10.18 -17.03 15.60
CA LEU A 78 9.32 -16.14 16.41
C LEU A 78 9.41 -14.67 15.97
N LEU A 79 10.60 -14.19 15.60
CA LEU A 79 10.79 -12.84 15.06
C LEU A 79 9.98 -12.64 13.78
N LEU A 80 10.07 -13.59 12.83
CA LEU A 80 9.36 -13.50 11.56
C LEU A 80 7.86 -13.68 11.72
N ASP A 81 7.40 -14.48 12.70
CA ASP A 81 5.98 -14.60 13.03
C ASP A 81 5.41 -13.24 13.48
N GLN A 82 6.06 -12.61 14.46
CA GLN A 82 5.68 -11.30 14.96
C GLN A 82 5.70 -10.23 13.86
N GLN A 83 6.74 -10.23 13.01
CA GLN A 83 6.82 -9.26 11.91
C GLN A 83 5.75 -9.50 10.86
N GLY A 84 5.43 -10.77 10.55
CA GLY A 84 4.34 -11.12 9.66
C GLY A 84 2.99 -10.57 10.14
N GLU A 85 2.67 -10.71 11.42
CA GLU A 85 1.45 -10.15 12.02
C GLU A 85 1.39 -8.62 11.88
N GLN A 86 2.50 -7.93 12.17
CA GLN A 86 2.58 -6.47 12.02
C GLN A 86 2.37 -6.01 10.57
N ILE A 87 2.98 -6.70 9.61
CA ILE A 87 2.83 -6.41 8.18
C ILE A 87 1.39 -6.63 7.74
N PHE A 88 0.79 -7.75 8.12
CA PHE A 88 -0.59 -8.06 7.75
C PHE A 88 -1.60 -7.08 8.32
N ALA A 89 -1.38 -6.56 9.52
CA ALA A 89 -2.25 -5.59 10.17
C ALA A 89 -2.41 -4.27 9.37
N MET A 90 -1.45 -3.93 8.49
CA MET A 90 -1.56 -2.74 7.64
C MET A 90 -2.54 -2.90 6.48
N THR A 91 -2.88 -4.13 6.06
CA THR A 91 -3.64 -4.42 4.83
C THR A 91 -5.02 -3.79 4.83
N ASP A 92 -5.78 -3.98 5.90
CA ASP A 92 -7.15 -3.49 6.01
C ASP A 92 -7.21 -1.96 6.03
N ALA A 93 -6.37 -1.34 6.86
CA ALA A 93 -6.31 0.11 6.96
C ALA A 93 -5.89 0.80 5.65
N LEU A 94 -4.94 0.21 4.88
CA LEU A 94 -4.57 0.68 3.54
C LEU A 94 -5.75 0.57 2.56
N ALA A 95 -6.39 -0.60 2.50
CA ALA A 95 -7.52 -0.84 1.61
C ALA A 95 -8.70 0.09 1.92
N GLU A 96 -9.06 0.20 3.21
CA GLU A 96 -10.13 1.09 3.65
C GLU A 96 -9.82 2.58 3.40
N ARG A 97 -8.54 2.99 3.55
CA ARG A 97 -8.18 4.38 3.27
C ARG A 97 -8.43 4.74 1.81
N VAL A 98 -8.06 3.87 0.87
CA VAL A 98 -8.40 4.04 -0.55
C VAL A 98 -9.91 4.14 -0.76
N ARG A 99 -10.70 3.34 -0.03
CA ARG A 99 -12.17 3.40 -0.11
C ARG A 99 -12.75 4.69 0.48
N LYS A 100 -12.19 5.18 1.59
CA LYS A 100 -12.62 6.41 2.27
C LYS A 100 -12.44 7.65 1.38
N ILE A 101 -11.40 7.68 0.53
CA ILE A 101 -11.20 8.76 -0.45
C ILE A 101 -11.94 8.54 -1.78
N GLY A 102 -12.91 7.61 -1.81
CA GLY A 102 -13.78 7.40 -2.97
C GLY A 102 -13.20 6.57 -4.11
N ARG A 103 -12.09 5.87 -3.91
CA ARG A 103 -11.41 5.11 -4.98
C ARG A 103 -11.53 3.60 -4.80
N PRO A 104 -11.40 2.81 -5.88
CA PRO A 104 -11.32 1.35 -5.81
C PRO A 104 -9.97 0.91 -5.26
N THR A 105 -9.98 -0.17 -4.45
CA THR A 105 -8.80 -0.87 -3.99
C THR A 105 -8.65 -2.24 -4.66
N LEU A 106 -7.59 -2.98 -4.33
CA LEU A 106 -7.28 -4.31 -4.86
C LEU A 106 -8.44 -5.28 -4.61
N ARG A 107 -8.65 -6.24 -5.52
CA ARG A 107 -9.78 -7.18 -5.48
C ARG A 107 -9.38 -8.65 -5.52
N SER A 108 -8.12 -8.94 -5.86
CA SER A 108 -7.68 -10.31 -6.11
C SER A 108 -6.17 -10.48 -5.98
N ILE A 109 -5.72 -11.73 -5.91
CA ILE A 109 -4.29 -12.06 -6.00
C ILE A 109 -3.68 -11.58 -7.32
N SER A 110 -4.42 -11.62 -8.43
CA SER A 110 -3.94 -11.08 -9.70
C SER A 110 -3.74 -9.56 -9.66
N ASP A 111 -4.54 -8.83 -8.86
CA ASP A 111 -4.31 -7.40 -8.64
C ASP A 111 -3.03 -7.17 -7.84
N ILE A 112 -2.77 -7.97 -6.79
CA ILE A 112 -1.52 -7.91 -6.03
C ILE A 112 -0.34 -8.12 -6.97
N THR A 113 -0.33 -9.20 -7.75
CA THR A 113 0.75 -9.53 -8.70
C THR A 113 1.03 -8.41 -9.70
N ARG A 114 0.00 -7.66 -10.13
CA ARG A 114 0.18 -6.54 -11.08
C ARG A 114 0.78 -5.29 -10.45
N HIS A 115 0.64 -5.10 -9.15
CA HIS A 115 1.01 -3.87 -8.46
C HIS A 115 2.19 -4.03 -7.51
N GLN A 116 2.52 -5.28 -7.08
CA GLN A 116 3.64 -5.52 -6.17
C GLN A 116 4.99 -5.16 -6.81
N ARG A 117 5.87 -4.62 -6.00
CA ARG A 117 7.26 -4.28 -6.33
C ARG A 117 8.25 -5.04 -5.45
N VAL A 118 7.77 -5.67 -4.37
CA VAL A 118 8.51 -6.66 -3.60
C VAL A 118 8.62 -7.92 -4.43
N LEU A 119 9.84 -8.38 -4.67
CA LEU A 119 10.10 -9.56 -5.49
C LEU A 119 9.77 -10.83 -4.72
N ASP A 120 9.16 -11.80 -5.40
CA ASP A 120 8.95 -13.14 -4.84
C ASP A 120 10.27 -13.88 -4.67
N ASN A 121 10.38 -14.72 -3.64
CA ASN A 121 11.45 -15.69 -3.52
C ASN A 121 10.85 -17.11 -3.60
N ASN A 122 11.10 -17.79 -4.72
CA ASN A 122 10.61 -19.13 -5.01
C ASN A 122 11.75 -20.17 -4.95
N ALA A 123 12.88 -19.83 -4.32
CA ALA A 123 13.98 -20.78 -4.16
C ALA A 123 13.54 -21.96 -3.28
N GLU A 124 13.98 -23.16 -3.67
CA GLU A 124 13.68 -24.38 -2.92
C GLU A 124 14.34 -24.38 -1.52
N TYR A 125 15.50 -23.72 -1.40
CA TYR A 125 16.19 -23.49 -0.15
C TYR A 125 16.84 -22.10 -0.14
N VAL A 126 16.75 -21.41 0.99
CA VAL A 126 17.45 -20.16 1.28
C VAL A 126 18.15 -20.32 2.63
N ASP A 127 19.39 -19.89 2.74
CA ASP A 127 20.11 -19.89 4.02
C ASP A 127 19.43 -18.94 5.01
N PRO A 128 19.30 -19.30 6.30
CA PRO A 128 18.67 -18.45 7.29
C PRO A 128 19.23 -17.02 7.38
N ALA A 129 20.54 -16.85 7.23
CA ALA A 129 21.16 -15.53 7.24
C ALA A 129 20.73 -14.69 6.01
N ASP A 130 20.62 -15.35 4.84
CA ASP A 130 20.14 -14.71 3.61
C ASP A 130 18.65 -14.36 3.69
N MET A 131 17.82 -15.20 4.33
CA MET A 131 16.40 -14.89 4.60
C MET A 131 16.26 -13.58 5.41
N ILE A 132 17.04 -13.45 6.48
CA ILE A 132 17.02 -12.26 7.34
C ILE A 132 17.54 -11.03 6.58
N ALA A 133 18.61 -11.18 5.80
CA ALA A 133 19.17 -10.10 5.00
C ALA A 133 18.19 -9.61 3.91
N GLU A 134 17.55 -10.53 3.19
CA GLU A 134 16.57 -10.21 2.16
C GLU A 134 15.35 -9.47 2.74
N LEU A 135 14.80 -9.94 3.87
CA LEU A 135 13.70 -9.25 4.55
C LEU A 135 14.09 -7.88 5.11
N ARG A 136 15.33 -7.72 5.56
CA ARG A 136 15.87 -6.41 5.98
C ARG A 136 15.86 -5.43 4.81
N ASP A 137 16.37 -5.85 3.65
CA ASP A 137 16.46 -5.00 2.47
C ASP A 137 15.05 -4.68 1.92
N ASP A 138 14.12 -5.63 1.96
CA ASP A 138 12.71 -5.40 1.60
C ASP A 138 12.03 -4.39 2.53
N ASN A 139 12.23 -4.48 3.86
CA ASN A 139 11.68 -3.50 4.81
C ASN A 139 12.30 -2.12 4.61
N GLN A 140 13.60 -2.03 4.29
CA GLN A 140 14.24 -0.75 3.95
C GLN A 140 13.60 -0.11 2.71
N GLN A 141 13.36 -0.88 1.65
CA GLN A 141 12.68 -0.39 0.45
C GLN A 141 11.21 -0.03 0.74
N MET A 142 10.52 -0.80 1.59
CA MET A 142 9.16 -0.49 2.01
C MET A 142 9.08 0.86 2.73
N ALA A 143 9.95 1.13 3.69
CA ALA A 143 10.00 2.41 4.39
C ALA A 143 10.28 3.58 3.43
N LYS A 144 11.18 3.39 2.45
CA LYS A 144 11.43 4.39 1.39
C LYS A 144 10.17 4.67 0.57
N ARG A 145 9.46 3.64 0.10
CA ARG A 145 8.23 3.78 -0.68
C ARG A 145 7.10 4.44 0.12
N MET A 146 7.03 4.16 1.41
CA MET A 146 6.07 4.84 2.32
C MET A 146 6.37 6.33 2.45
N ARG A 147 7.65 6.75 2.50
CA ARG A 147 8.02 8.17 2.49
C ARG A 147 7.68 8.86 1.17
N GLU A 148 7.87 8.17 0.04
CA GLU A 148 7.47 8.68 -1.28
C GLU A 148 5.94 8.87 -1.33
N ALA A 149 5.18 7.90 -0.82
CA ALA A 149 3.72 8.01 -0.73
C ALA A 149 3.27 9.11 0.24
N HIS A 150 3.97 9.28 1.37
CA HIS A 150 3.71 10.36 2.32
C HIS A 150 3.82 11.73 1.64
N GLY A 151 4.87 11.98 0.86
CA GLY A 151 5.01 13.23 0.11
C GLY A 151 3.84 13.52 -0.83
N ILE A 152 3.32 12.49 -1.52
CA ILE A 152 2.14 12.62 -2.39
C ILE A 152 0.88 12.94 -1.57
N CYS A 153 0.72 12.33 -0.39
CA CYS A 153 -0.41 12.60 0.50
C CYS A 153 -0.34 14.01 1.10
N ASP A 154 0.86 14.48 1.43
CA ASP A 154 1.10 15.82 1.96
C ASP A 154 0.79 16.89 0.91
N GLU A 155 1.26 16.71 -0.34
CA GLU A 155 0.91 17.58 -1.47
C GLU A 155 -0.60 17.61 -1.77
N ALA A 156 -1.29 16.50 -1.52
CA ALA A 156 -2.75 16.37 -1.67
C ALA A 156 -3.55 16.89 -0.46
N GLU A 157 -2.89 17.40 0.58
CA GLU A 157 -3.48 17.79 1.86
C GLU A 157 -4.28 16.66 2.55
N ASP A 158 -3.99 15.38 2.20
CA ASP A 158 -4.58 14.20 2.84
C ASP A 158 -3.85 13.86 4.16
N ILE A 159 -4.05 14.72 5.16
CA ILE A 159 -3.43 14.63 6.48
C ILE A 159 -3.68 13.27 7.13
N ALA A 160 -4.86 12.68 6.94
CA ALA A 160 -5.22 11.42 7.56
C ALA A 160 -4.41 10.25 6.98
N THR A 161 -4.13 10.24 5.67
CA THR A 161 -3.27 9.23 5.05
C THR A 161 -1.81 9.46 5.41
N ALA A 162 -1.33 10.72 5.39
CA ALA A 162 0.03 11.08 5.80
C ALA A 162 0.32 10.58 7.23
N SER A 163 -0.58 10.86 8.18
CA SER A 163 -0.45 10.42 9.58
C SER A 163 -0.41 8.89 9.74
N LEU A 164 -1.18 8.14 8.95
CA LEU A 164 -1.09 6.67 8.95
C LEU A 164 0.27 6.18 8.44
N LEU A 165 0.77 6.80 7.36
CA LEU A 165 2.07 6.45 6.78
C LEU A 165 3.23 6.74 7.74
N GLU A 166 3.19 7.82 8.53
CA GLU A 166 4.19 8.14 9.54
C GLU A 166 4.34 7.00 10.57
N ASN A 167 3.22 6.48 11.09
CA ASN A 167 3.24 5.36 12.02
C ASN A 167 3.82 4.08 11.37
N TRP A 168 3.42 3.78 10.14
CA TRP A 168 3.90 2.59 9.44
C TRP A 168 5.37 2.70 9.01
N ILE A 169 5.88 3.91 8.76
CA ILE A 169 7.30 4.15 8.53
C ILE A 169 8.08 3.77 9.80
N ASP A 170 7.69 4.28 10.98
CA ASP A 170 8.34 3.96 12.26
C ASP A 170 8.32 2.46 12.56
N GLU A 171 7.16 1.81 12.41
CA GLU A 171 7.04 0.35 12.59
C GLU A 171 7.91 -0.44 11.61
N THR A 172 8.03 0.02 10.36
CA THR A 172 8.84 -0.63 9.33
C THR A 172 10.33 -0.46 9.62
N GLU A 173 10.74 0.72 10.09
CA GLU A 173 12.12 0.98 10.54
C GLU A 173 12.48 0.13 11.75
N ARG A 174 11.55 -0.05 12.69
CA ARG A 174 11.72 -0.96 13.81
C ARG A 174 11.93 -2.39 13.35
N ARG A 175 11.13 -2.91 12.40
CA ARG A 175 11.34 -4.25 11.83
C ARG A 175 12.70 -4.37 11.18
N ASN A 176 13.09 -3.36 10.40
CA ASN A 176 14.41 -3.31 9.75
C ASN A 176 15.56 -3.35 10.77
N TRP A 177 15.45 -2.58 11.88
CA TRP A 177 16.44 -2.60 12.94
C TRP A 177 16.57 -3.98 13.59
N PHE A 178 15.47 -4.64 13.91
CA PHE A 178 15.48 -5.99 14.50
C PHE A 178 16.13 -7.02 13.55
N LEU A 179 15.84 -6.95 12.25
CA LEU A 179 16.44 -7.80 11.24
C LEU A 179 17.95 -7.51 11.10
N PHE A 180 18.35 -6.25 11.15
CA PHE A 180 19.76 -5.86 11.14
C PHE A 180 20.52 -6.45 12.33
N GLU A 181 20.01 -6.29 13.55
CA GLU A 181 20.66 -6.84 14.74
C GLU A 181 20.68 -8.37 14.71
N ALA A 182 19.61 -9.01 14.25
CA ALA A 182 19.55 -10.46 14.12
C ALA A 182 20.52 -11.02 13.05
N SER A 183 20.85 -10.21 12.03
CA SER A 183 21.78 -10.62 10.96
C SER A 183 23.26 -10.47 11.32
N ARG A 184 23.58 -9.80 12.44
CA ARG A 184 24.97 -9.60 12.86
C ARG A 184 25.57 -10.92 13.31
N GLN A 185 26.66 -11.30 12.69
CA GLN A 185 27.48 -12.41 13.19
C GLN A 185 28.20 -11.94 14.46
N GLY A 186 28.18 -12.74 15.52
CA GLY A 186 29.04 -12.50 16.68
C GLY A 186 30.50 -12.38 16.22
N GLU A 187 31.24 -11.42 16.77
CA GLU A 187 32.67 -11.33 16.46
C GLU A 187 33.34 -12.65 16.80
N PRO A 188 34.27 -13.14 15.97
CA PRO A 188 34.94 -14.43 16.19
C PRO A 188 35.71 -14.49 17.50
N ASP A 189 36.02 -13.34 18.09
CA ASP A 189 36.87 -13.20 19.29
C ASP A 189 36.04 -12.66 20.46
N GLY A 190 35.01 -13.39 20.86
CA GLY A 190 34.13 -13.14 22.00
C GLY A 190 34.69 -12.31 23.17
N HIS A 191 34.69 -11.00 23.01
CA HIS A 191 34.93 -10.02 24.09
C HIS A 191 33.73 -9.06 24.17
#